data_73c3c9fdc9944b1e6cd291f0a3fea86e
#
_entry.id   73c3c9fdc9944b1e6cd291f0a3fea86e
#
_cell.length_a   1.000
_cell.length_b   1.000
_cell.length_c   1.000
_cell.angle_alpha   90.00
_cell.angle_beta   90.00
_cell.angle_gamma   90.00
#
_symmetry.space_group_name_H-M   'P 1'
#
loop_
_entity.id
_entity.type
_entity.pdbx_description
1 polymer ?
#
loop_
_entity_poly.entity_id
_entity_poly.type
_entity_poly.pdbx_seq_one_letter_code
_entity_poly.pdbx_strand_id
1 'polypeptide(L)'
;GTPAVADGIVVFGSADKKIYALNANNGELRWEVEAQEPVLGAVTIDNGIVYIGASDHTFRAIDLYTGKIKWTYTGVKGYIETRPLIEEDKVIFGAWDNTLYALNKNTGEELWKWTGGLTRMHFSPAAVWPVAANGKVFITDPQRAMTAIDLATGETIWRTYQSTVRETIGLSADKKRVYSKTMNDSIVCYSTQGDKPHQLWSSNVGFGYEHAPSMQVEKDGVMFGSTKGGLIFALEPLTGKVLWKYKIGNSLINTVVPINRHQVLFTATSGETGLLEWKEPKE
;
A
#
# COMPACT_ATOMS: atom_id res chain seq x y z
N GLY A 1 11.76 -4.50 2.70
CA GLY A 1 10.68 -3.48 2.56
C GLY A 1 10.76 -2.74 1.24
N THR A 2 9.73 -1.98 0.92
CA THR A 2 9.72 -1.13 -0.27
C THR A 2 10.46 0.17 0.04
N PRO A 3 11.48 0.57 -0.74
CA PRO A 3 12.19 1.82 -0.54
C PRO A 3 11.31 3.04 -0.90
N ALA A 4 11.67 4.19 -0.34
CA ALA A 4 11.15 5.49 -0.74
C ALA A 4 12.28 6.44 -1.13
N VAL A 5 11.98 7.40 -2.00
CA VAL A 5 12.94 8.40 -2.49
C VAL A 5 12.36 9.79 -2.34
N ALA A 6 13.11 10.69 -1.73
CA ALA A 6 12.83 12.12 -1.68
C ALA A 6 14.15 12.91 -1.61
N ASP A 7 14.18 14.07 -2.20
CA ASP A 7 15.31 15.03 -2.15
C ASP A 7 16.69 14.39 -2.46
N GLY A 8 16.72 13.44 -3.40
CA GLY A 8 17.95 12.74 -3.77
C GLY A 8 18.46 11.73 -2.73
N ILE A 9 17.60 11.32 -1.78
CA ILE A 9 17.90 10.33 -0.74
C ILE A 9 16.98 9.13 -0.92
N VAL A 10 17.55 7.92 -0.99
CA VAL A 10 16.81 6.64 -0.95
C VAL A 10 16.83 6.13 0.47
N VAL A 11 15.67 5.79 1.02
CA VAL A 11 15.54 5.19 2.36
C VAL A 11 14.87 3.83 2.26
N PHE A 12 15.40 2.84 2.97
CA PHE A 12 14.81 1.49 3.05
C PHE A 12 15.15 0.79 4.36
N GLY A 13 14.30 -0.13 4.76
CA GLY A 13 14.55 -1.07 5.85
C GLY A 13 15.22 -2.35 5.35
N SER A 14 16.02 -2.98 6.19
CA SER A 14 16.78 -4.19 5.89
C SER A 14 16.55 -5.30 6.92
N ALA A 15 16.73 -6.55 6.50
CA ALA A 15 16.63 -7.73 7.37
C ALA A 15 17.81 -7.82 8.38
N ASP A 16 18.86 -7.06 8.18
CA ASP A 16 20.00 -6.95 9.10
C ASP A 16 19.74 -6.03 10.31
N LYS A 17 18.46 -5.65 10.53
CA LYS A 17 17.99 -4.82 11.62
C LYS A 17 18.37 -3.34 11.52
N LYS A 18 18.60 -2.86 10.30
CA LYS A 18 18.95 -1.45 10.06
C LYS A 18 17.98 -0.77 9.08
N ILE A 19 17.90 0.54 9.23
CA ILE A 19 17.28 1.47 8.29
C ILE A 19 18.42 2.26 7.65
N TYR A 20 18.49 2.24 6.34
CA TYR A 20 19.54 2.90 5.57
C TYR A 20 19.02 4.09 4.80
N ALA A 21 19.81 5.14 4.72
CA ALA A 21 19.64 6.22 3.77
C ALA A 21 20.89 6.36 2.89
N LEU A 22 20.68 6.30 1.59
CA LEU A 22 21.73 6.41 0.60
C LEU A 22 21.50 7.64 -0.29
N ASN A 23 22.58 8.18 -0.84
CA ASN A 23 22.49 9.14 -1.93
C ASN A 23 21.92 8.43 -3.18
N ALA A 24 20.83 8.95 -3.73
CA ALA A 24 20.12 8.33 -4.87
C ALA A 24 20.96 8.29 -6.17
N ASN A 25 21.98 9.15 -6.31
CA ASN A 25 22.77 9.24 -7.53
C ASN A 25 23.99 8.30 -7.55
N ASN A 26 24.62 8.07 -6.38
CA ASN A 26 25.87 7.33 -6.31
C ASN A 26 25.88 6.15 -5.32
N GLY A 27 24.78 5.97 -4.55
CA GLY A 27 24.65 4.89 -3.57
C GLY A 27 25.45 5.07 -2.28
N GLU A 28 26.11 6.21 -2.07
CA GLU A 28 26.89 6.45 -0.84
C GLU A 28 25.98 6.52 0.38
N LEU A 29 26.43 5.90 1.48
CA LEU A 29 25.73 5.93 2.76
C LEU A 29 25.70 7.35 3.32
N ARG A 30 24.50 7.83 3.64
CA ARG A 30 24.29 9.10 4.34
C ARG A 30 24.15 8.90 5.84
N TRP A 31 23.30 7.97 6.23
CA TRP A 31 23.11 7.57 7.62
C TRP A 31 22.50 6.18 7.72
N GLU A 32 22.65 5.57 8.88
CA GLU A 32 21.94 4.34 9.25
C GLU A 32 21.36 4.49 10.67
N VAL A 33 20.26 3.78 10.92
CA VAL A 33 19.59 3.70 12.24
C VAL A 33 19.39 2.23 12.57
N GLU A 34 19.81 1.81 13.75
CA GLU A 34 19.61 0.45 14.24
C GLU A 34 18.22 0.25 14.82
N ALA A 35 17.64 -0.90 14.52
CA ALA A 35 16.44 -1.46 15.14
C ALA A 35 16.81 -2.73 15.91
N GLN A 36 15.92 -3.23 16.76
CA GLN A 36 16.21 -4.44 17.54
C GLN A 36 15.89 -5.72 16.77
N GLU A 37 14.99 -5.64 15.77
CA GLU A 37 14.59 -6.73 14.91
C GLU A 37 14.54 -6.30 13.45
N PRO A 38 14.41 -7.22 12.48
CA PRO A 38 14.37 -6.90 11.04
C PRO A 38 13.39 -5.78 10.69
N VAL A 39 13.79 -4.94 9.75
CA VAL A 39 12.97 -3.82 9.25
C VAL A 39 12.42 -4.20 7.88
N LEU A 40 11.26 -4.84 7.85
CA LEU A 40 10.63 -5.35 6.64
C LEU A 40 9.53 -4.41 6.10
N GLY A 41 9.11 -3.43 6.90
CA GLY A 41 8.10 -2.45 6.53
C GLY A 41 8.51 -1.57 5.35
N ALA A 42 7.52 -1.14 4.57
CA ALA A 42 7.72 -0.14 3.54
C ALA A 42 7.90 1.25 4.16
N VAL A 43 8.68 2.08 3.48
CA VAL A 43 8.98 3.46 3.91
C VAL A 43 7.97 4.43 3.32
N THR A 44 7.52 5.40 4.11
CA THR A 44 6.86 6.61 3.60
C THR A 44 7.66 7.85 4.03
N ILE A 45 7.86 8.78 3.10
CA ILE A 45 8.54 10.06 3.37
C ILE A 45 7.53 11.18 3.15
N ASP A 46 7.37 12.05 4.13
CA ASP A 46 6.55 13.26 4.05
C ASP A 46 7.28 14.45 4.68
N ASN A 47 7.42 15.53 3.93
CA ASN A 47 8.02 16.79 4.39
C ASN A 47 9.35 16.62 5.15
N GLY A 48 10.28 15.82 4.59
CA GLY A 48 11.61 15.58 5.19
C GLY A 48 11.61 14.67 6.41
N ILE A 49 10.51 13.96 6.68
CA ILE A 49 10.39 12.96 7.73
C ILE A 49 10.14 11.59 7.12
N VAL A 50 10.89 10.61 7.59
CA VAL A 50 10.77 9.19 7.26
C VAL A 50 9.89 8.50 8.29
N TYR A 51 8.84 7.81 7.85
CA TYR A 51 7.96 7.02 8.69
C TYR A 51 8.12 5.55 8.36
N ILE A 52 8.46 4.73 9.37
CA ILE A 52 8.75 3.31 9.17
C ILE A 52 8.45 2.49 10.42
N GLY A 53 7.85 1.32 10.20
CA GLY A 53 7.68 0.29 11.23
C GLY A 53 8.70 -0.83 11.09
N ALA A 54 8.92 -1.58 12.15
CA ALA A 54 9.84 -2.71 12.18
C ALA A 54 9.25 -3.93 12.90
N SER A 55 9.94 -5.07 12.81
CA SER A 55 9.56 -6.30 13.51
C SER A 55 9.83 -6.23 15.02
N ASP A 56 10.50 -5.20 15.49
CA ASP A 56 10.73 -4.92 16.92
C ASP A 56 9.52 -4.26 17.61
N HIS A 57 8.36 -4.28 16.96
CA HIS A 57 7.10 -3.73 17.45
C HIS A 57 7.12 -2.21 17.67
N THR A 58 8.03 -1.51 17.01
CA THR A 58 8.12 -0.06 17.11
C THR A 58 7.84 0.61 15.77
N PHE A 59 7.27 1.80 15.86
CA PHE A 59 7.08 2.69 14.74
C PHE A 59 7.87 3.98 14.97
N ARG A 60 8.58 4.46 13.95
CA ARG A 60 9.54 5.58 14.08
C ARG A 60 9.27 6.67 13.08
N ALA A 61 9.46 7.92 13.51
CA ALA A 61 9.68 9.07 12.65
C ALA A 61 11.15 9.51 12.76
N ILE A 62 11.78 9.62 11.59
CA ILE A 62 13.22 9.87 11.49
C ILE A 62 13.42 11.07 10.55
N ASP A 63 14.31 11.98 10.90
CA ASP A 63 14.70 13.08 10.04
C ASP A 63 15.42 12.56 8.78
N LEU A 64 14.91 12.89 7.61
CA LEU A 64 15.40 12.37 6.33
C LEU A 64 16.88 12.72 6.07
N TYR A 65 17.30 13.89 6.51
CA TYR A 65 18.63 14.42 6.17
C TYR A 65 19.71 13.98 7.13
N THR A 66 19.34 13.75 8.40
CA THR A 66 20.31 13.51 9.49
C THR A 66 20.23 12.11 10.11
N GLY A 67 19.17 11.35 9.86
CA GLY A 67 18.91 10.06 10.52
C GLY A 67 18.50 10.19 12.01
N LYS A 68 18.30 11.43 12.53
CA LYS A 68 17.90 11.62 13.92
C LYS A 68 16.45 11.16 14.12
N ILE A 69 16.22 10.27 15.08
CA ILE A 69 14.88 9.86 15.48
C ILE A 69 14.18 11.07 16.13
N LYS A 70 13.02 11.45 15.59
CA LYS A 70 12.16 12.52 16.10
C LYS A 70 11.29 11.99 17.24
N TRP A 71 10.68 10.84 17.02
CA TRP A 71 9.89 10.13 18.01
C TRP A 71 9.82 8.62 17.67
N THR A 72 9.50 7.84 18.69
CA THR A 72 9.28 6.39 18.59
C THR A 72 8.00 6.05 19.33
N TYR A 73 7.13 5.24 18.67
CA TYR A 73 5.95 4.68 19.29
C TYR A 73 6.15 3.18 19.54
N THR A 74 5.92 2.74 20.78
CA THR A 74 6.17 1.36 21.26
C THR A 74 4.89 0.62 21.65
N GLY A 75 3.71 1.18 21.34
CA GLY A 75 2.41 0.61 21.72
C GLY A 75 1.92 -0.53 20.83
N VAL A 76 2.68 -0.95 19.82
CA VAL A 76 2.33 -2.02 18.89
C VAL A 76 2.67 -3.39 19.50
N LYS A 77 1.78 -4.38 19.31
CA LYS A 77 1.99 -5.74 19.83
C LYS A 77 2.35 -6.76 18.74
N GLY A 78 2.43 -6.33 17.48
CA GLY A 78 2.76 -7.18 16.33
C GLY A 78 3.79 -6.53 15.42
N TYR A 79 4.29 -7.29 14.45
CA TYR A 79 5.21 -6.80 13.43
C TYR A 79 4.53 -5.74 12.55
N ILE A 80 5.31 -4.80 12.03
CA ILE A 80 4.82 -3.74 11.14
C ILE A 80 5.51 -3.92 9.79
N GLU A 81 4.75 -4.33 8.78
CA GLU A 81 5.24 -4.57 7.42
C GLU A 81 4.54 -3.70 6.36
N THR A 82 3.45 -3.06 6.72
CA THR A 82 2.67 -2.21 5.83
C THR A 82 3.44 -0.97 5.40
N ARG A 83 2.96 -0.33 4.32
CA ARG A 83 3.35 1.03 3.97
C ARG A 83 2.50 2.01 4.76
N PRO A 84 3.09 2.91 5.56
CA PRO A 84 2.35 3.93 6.28
C PRO A 84 1.66 4.91 5.33
N LEU A 85 0.41 5.23 5.62
CA LEU A 85 -0.35 6.31 4.97
C LEU A 85 -0.13 7.60 5.76
N ILE A 86 0.18 8.68 5.05
CA ILE A 86 0.13 10.04 5.62
C ILE A 86 -1.09 10.74 5.05
N GLU A 87 -1.99 11.17 5.93
CA GLU A 87 -3.13 11.99 5.56
C GLU A 87 -3.40 13.01 6.67
N GLU A 88 -3.52 14.28 6.31
CA GLU A 88 -3.64 15.41 7.25
C GLU A 88 -2.51 15.42 8.29
N ASP A 89 -2.84 15.39 9.58
CA ASP A 89 -1.92 15.34 10.71
C ASP A 89 -1.60 13.91 11.19
N LYS A 90 -2.01 12.89 10.45
CA LYS A 90 -1.95 11.48 10.85
C LYS A 90 -0.95 10.67 10.05
N VAL A 91 -0.33 9.70 10.72
CA VAL A 91 0.30 8.54 10.11
C VAL A 91 -0.50 7.29 10.49
N ILE A 92 -0.90 6.51 9.49
CA ILE A 92 -1.80 5.36 9.66
C ILE A 92 -1.13 4.10 9.12
N PHE A 93 -1.09 3.04 9.91
CA PHE A 93 -0.44 1.78 9.54
C PHE A 93 -1.10 0.57 10.21
N GLY A 94 -1.07 -0.58 9.55
CA GLY A 94 -1.53 -1.84 10.10
C GLY A 94 -0.38 -2.65 10.72
N ALA A 95 -0.69 -3.48 11.71
CA ALA A 95 0.27 -4.38 12.33
C ALA A 95 -0.29 -5.80 12.49
N TRP A 96 0.59 -6.78 12.68
CA TRP A 96 0.24 -8.21 12.85
C TRP A 96 -0.38 -8.54 14.21
N ASP A 97 -0.94 -7.56 14.90
CA ASP A 97 -1.76 -7.70 16.11
C ASP A 97 -3.25 -7.40 15.88
N ASN A 98 -3.72 -7.50 14.64
CA ASN A 98 -5.09 -7.22 14.22
C ASN A 98 -5.49 -5.74 14.29
N THR A 99 -4.55 -4.83 14.42
CA THR A 99 -4.82 -3.42 14.68
C THR A 99 -4.35 -2.53 13.53
N LEU A 100 -5.17 -1.59 13.15
CA LEU A 100 -4.80 -0.40 12.39
C LEU A 100 -4.62 0.75 13.38
N TYR A 101 -3.48 1.39 13.35
CA TYR A 101 -3.09 2.48 14.22
C TYR A 101 -3.12 3.81 13.49
N ALA A 102 -3.58 4.86 14.15
CA ALA A 102 -3.36 6.23 13.72
C ALA A 102 -2.66 7.02 14.82
N LEU A 103 -1.52 7.58 14.47
CA LEU A 103 -0.73 8.43 15.36
C LEU A 103 -0.70 9.85 14.79
N ASN A 104 -0.53 10.84 15.65
CA ASN A 104 -0.15 12.17 15.22
C ASN A 104 1.24 12.12 14.56
N LYS A 105 1.34 12.50 13.30
CA LYS A 105 2.58 12.36 12.52
C LYS A 105 3.75 13.22 13.06
N ASN A 106 3.46 14.29 13.80
CA ASN A 106 4.47 15.19 14.33
C ASN A 106 4.99 14.77 15.71
N THR A 107 4.11 14.19 16.55
CA THR A 107 4.42 13.89 17.96
C THR A 107 4.56 12.40 18.24
N GLY A 108 3.98 11.52 17.41
CA GLY A 108 3.90 10.09 17.65
C GLY A 108 2.83 9.70 18.67
N GLU A 109 2.01 10.66 19.13
CA GLU A 109 0.90 10.38 20.04
C GLU A 109 -0.19 9.55 19.35
N GLU A 110 -0.72 8.53 20.04
CA GLU A 110 -1.80 7.70 19.56
C GLU A 110 -3.12 8.49 19.53
N LEU A 111 -3.74 8.58 18.35
CA LEU A 111 -5.01 9.26 18.15
C LEU A 111 -6.17 8.28 18.24
N TRP A 112 -6.07 7.15 17.54
CA TRP A 112 -7.05 6.08 17.59
C TRP A 112 -6.47 4.74 17.14
N LYS A 113 -7.18 3.66 17.49
CA LYS A 113 -6.97 2.30 17.00
C LYS A 113 -8.24 1.73 16.43
N TRP A 114 -8.11 0.94 15.37
CA TRP A 114 -9.21 0.18 14.80
C TRP A 114 -8.85 -1.30 14.77
N THR A 115 -9.83 -2.17 15.09
CA THR A 115 -9.70 -3.62 14.95
C THR A 115 -10.89 -4.16 14.17
N GLY A 116 -10.66 -5.18 13.34
CA GLY A 116 -11.71 -5.86 12.59
C GLY A 116 -12.62 -6.78 13.43
N GLY A 117 -12.44 -6.78 14.74
CA GLY A 117 -13.21 -7.61 15.67
C GLY A 117 -12.77 -9.07 15.79
N LEU A 118 -11.87 -9.55 14.93
CA LEU A 118 -11.28 -10.89 15.03
C LEU A 118 -9.90 -10.84 15.66
N THR A 119 -9.59 -11.85 16.49
CA THR A 119 -8.36 -11.88 17.29
C THR A 119 -7.23 -12.71 16.67
N ARG A 120 -7.45 -13.33 15.49
CA ARG A 120 -6.44 -14.15 14.84
C ARG A 120 -5.47 -13.28 14.02
N MET A 121 -4.18 -13.44 14.26
CA MET A 121 -3.11 -12.68 13.62
C MET A 121 -3.22 -12.65 12.08
N HIS A 122 -3.55 -13.76 11.43
CA HIS A 122 -3.67 -13.83 9.97
C HIS A 122 -4.85 -13.04 9.38
N PHE A 123 -5.69 -12.43 10.21
CA PHE A 123 -6.73 -11.49 9.78
C PHE A 123 -6.33 -10.02 9.95
N SER A 124 -5.08 -9.76 10.27
CA SER A 124 -4.54 -8.42 10.48
C SER A 124 -4.56 -7.54 9.23
N PRO A 125 -4.73 -6.22 9.37
CA PRO A 125 -4.56 -5.25 8.29
C PRO A 125 -3.07 -4.99 7.95
N ALA A 126 -2.16 -5.84 8.39
CA ALA A 126 -0.72 -5.63 8.28
C ALA A 126 -0.17 -5.72 6.84
N ALA A 127 -0.83 -6.47 5.97
CA ALA A 127 -0.38 -6.66 4.59
C ALA A 127 -0.98 -5.64 3.60
N VAL A 128 -1.93 -4.80 4.02
CA VAL A 128 -2.57 -3.81 3.15
C VAL A 128 -1.91 -2.44 3.31
N TRP A 129 -1.86 -1.69 2.22
CA TRP A 129 -1.47 -0.28 2.25
C TRP A 129 -2.73 0.57 2.35
N PRO A 130 -3.05 1.15 3.51
CA PRO A 130 -4.26 1.93 3.66
C PRO A 130 -4.25 3.13 2.72
N VAL A 131 -5.43 3.54 2.23
CA VAL A 131 -5.60 4.74 1.41
C VAL A 131 -6.67 5.63 2.03
N ALA A 132 -6.62 6.95 1.78
CA ALA A 132 -7.57 7.88 2.34
C ALA A 132 -8.18 8.82 1.30
N ALA A 133 -9.46 9.07 1.45
CA ALA A 133 -10.22 10.03 0.66
C ALA A 133 -11.50 10.46 1.39
N ASN A 134 -11.90 11.71 1.22
CA ASN A 134 -13.19 12.24 1.71
C ASN A 134 -13.43 11.98 3.21
N GLY A 135 -12.40 12.20 4.04
CA GLY A 135 -12.46 12.01 5.49
C GLY A 135 -12.54 10.55 5.94
N LYS A 136 -12.19 9.60 5.06
CA LYS A 136 -12.23 8.16 5.33
C LYS A 136 -10.90 7.49 5.03
N VAL A 137 -10.57 6.48 5.80
CA VAL A 137 -9.51 5.51 5.52
C VAL A 137 -10.15 4.24 4.97
N PHE A 138 -9.61 3.73 3.88
CA PHE A 138 -10.08 2.48 3.27
C PHE A 138 -8.99 1.42 3.40
N ILE A 139 -9.41 0.23 3.80
CA ILE A 139 -8.58 -0.97 3.87
C ILE A 139 -9.32 -2.18 3.29
N THR A 140 -8.53 -3.17 2.86
CA THR A 140 -9.00 -4.53 2.62
C THR A 140 -8.22 -5.47 3.53
N ASP A 141 -8.85 -6.48 4.06
CA ASP A 141 -8.21 -7.39 4.99
C ASP A 141 -8.44 -8.87 4.64
N PRO A 142 -7.65 -9.80 5.22
CA PRO A 142 -7.79 -11.22 4.97
C PRO A 142 -9.14 -11.83 5.33
N GLN A 143 -10.01 -11.11 6.05
CA GLN A 143 -11.41 -11.50 6.27
C GLN A 143 -12.27 -11.35 5.00
N ARG A 144 -11.66 -10.91 3.88
CA ARG A 144 -12.32 -10.68 2.58
C ARG A 144 -13.28 -9.51 2.60
N ALA A 145 -13.01 -8.54 3.45
CA ALA A 145 -13.81 -7.33 3.58
C ALA A 145 -13.08 -6.10 3.03
N MET A 146 -13.84 -5.19 2.45
CA MET A 146 -13.46 -3.80 2.30
C MET A 146 -14.12 -2.99 3.41
N THR A 147 -13.35 -2.14 4.05
CA THR A 147 -13.81 -1.32 5.19
C THR A 147 -13.49 0.14 4.94
N ALA A 148 -14.46 1.02 5.19
CA ALA A 148 -14.25 2.45 5.34
C ALA A 148 -14.33 2.83 6.82
N ILE A 149 -13.32 3.53 7.28
CA ILE A 149 -13.12 3.94 8.66
C ILE A 149 -13.08 5.47 8.67
N ASP A 150 -13.72 6.09 9.62
CA ASP A 150 -13.67 7.54 9.80
C ASP A 150 -12.24 7.99 10.12
N LEU A 151 -11.71 8.92 9.34
CA LEU A 151 -10.32 9.38 9.46
C LEU A 151 -10.06 10.08 10.80
N ALA A 152 -11.05 10.78 11.36
CA ALA A 152 -10.90 11.53 12.59
C ALA A 152 -11.00 10.65 13.84
N THR A 153 -11.94 9.69 13.84
CA THR A 153 -12.31 8.94 15.04
C THR A 153 -11.84 7.49 15.07
N GLY A 154 -11.52 6.90 13.90
CA GLY A 154 -11.22 5.47 13.79
C GLY A 154 -12.46 4.56 13.84
N GLU A 155 -13.67 5.11 13.83
CA GLU A 155 -14.89 4.33 13.83
C GLU A 155 -15.20 3.75 12.45
N THR A 156 -15.77 2.54 12.40
CA THR A 156 -16.21 1.94 11.14
C THR A 156 -17.42 2.66 10.60
N ILE A 157 -17.30 3.29 9.43
CA ILE A 157 -18.44 3.87 8.71
C ILE A 157 -19.23 2.77 8.01
N TRP A 158 -18.53 1.90 7.26
CA TRP A 158 -19.11 0.71 6.67
C TRP A 158 -18.08 -0.40 6.46
N ARG A 159 -18.56 -1.62 6.38
CA ARG A 159 -17.78 -2.82 6.06
C ARG A 159 -18.59 -3.72 5.14
N THR A 160 -17.99 -4.20 4.06
CA THR A 160 -18.68 -5.06 3.10
C THR A 160 -17.86 -6.30 2.74
N TYR A 161 -18.55 -7.42 2.58
CA TYR A 161 -18.00 -8.72 2.14
C TYR A 161 -18.46 -9.08 0.72
N GLN A 162 -19.17 -8.18 0.06
CA GLN A 162 -19.83 -8.43 -1.22
C GLN A 162 -18.88 -8.94 -2.32
N SER A 163 -17.65 -8.43 -2.35
CA SER A 163 -16.73 -8.66 -3.46
C SER A 163 -15.56 -9.59 -3.12
N THR A 164 -15.54 -10.23 -1.96
CA THR A 164 -14.47 -11.14 -1.53
C THR A 164 -13.05 -10.61 -1.79
N VAL A 165 -12.83 -9.33 -1.53
CA VAL A 165 -11.53 -8.65 -1.69
C VAL A 165 -10.54 -9.11 -0.64
N ARG A 166 -9.23 -8.97 -0.92
CA ARG A 166 -8.20 -9.35 0.05
C ARG A 166 -6.89 -8.64 -0.21
N GLU A 167 -6.33 -8.02 0.83
CA GLU A 167 -4.95 -7.51 0.94
C GLU A 167 -4.47 -6.61 -0.22
N THR A 168 -5.37 -6.11 -1.05
CA THR A 168 -5.02 -5.21 -2.15
C THR A 168 -5.97 -4.04 -2.21
N ILE A 169 -5.44 -2.86 -2.36
CA ILE A 169 -6.22 -1.64 -2.50
C ILE A 169 -5.46 -0.63 -3.36
N GLY A 170 -6.18 0.20 -4.06
CA GLY A 170 -5.66 1.35 -4.79
C GLY A 170 -6.64 2.50 -4.72
N LEU A 171 -6.13 3.71 -4.87
CA LEU A 171 -6.92 4.94 -4.89
C LEU A 171 -6.81 5.60 -6.25
N SER A 172 -7.93 6.10 -6.78
CA SER A 172 -7.92 6.89 -8.00
C SER A 172 -7.21 8.23 -7.80
N ALA A 173 -6.64 8.76 -8.87
CA ALA A 173 -5.91 10.04 -8.85
C ALA A 173 -6.81 11.22 -8.40
N ASP A 174 -8.11 11.19 -8.70
CA ASP A 174 -9.10 12.18 -8.27
C ASP A 174 -9.68 11.89 -6.87
N LYS A 175 -9.20 10.86 -6.18
CA LYS A 175 -9.65 10.41 -4.85
C LYS A 175 -11.15 10.05 -4.78
N LYS A 176 -11.83 9.78 -5.91
CA LYS A 176 -13.26 9.44 -5.93
C LYS A 176 -13.56 7.95 -5.93
N ARG A 177 -12.55 7.10 -6.17
CA ARG A 177 -12.69 5.65 -6.32
C ARG A 177 -11.60 4.90 -5.58
N VAL A 178 -11.97 3.78 -4.97
CA VAL A 178 -11.02 2.78 -4.46
C VAL A 178 -11.16 1.50 -5.27
N TYR A 179 -10.03 0.89 -5.59
CA TYR A 179 -9.93 -0.35 -6.36
C TYR A 179 -9.45 -1.48 -5.47
N SER A 180 -9.90 -2.70 -5.74
CA SER A 180 -9.33 -3.89 -5.11
C SER A 180 -9.44 -5.10 -6.03
N LYS A 181 -8.47 -6.02 -5.93
CA LYS A 181 -8.60 -7.36 -6.50
C LYS A 181 -9.56 -8.20 -5.67
N THR A 182 -10.43 -8.92 -6.33
CA THR A 182 -11.16 -10.03 -5.69
C THR A 182 -10.26 -11.27 -5.66
N MET A 183 -10.66 -12.28 -4.89
CA MET A 183 -9.95 -13.56 -4.88
C MET A 183 -10.11 -14.35 -6.18
N ASN A 184 -11.04 -13.96 -7.06
CA ASN A 184 -11.31 -14.64 -8.32
C ASN A 184 -11.50 -13.64 -9.46
N ASP A 185 -10.55 -13.62 -10.38
CA ASP A 185 -10.62 -13.01 -11.72
C ASP A 185 -10.88 -11.51 -11.82
N SER A 186 -11.38 -10.83 -10.81
CA SER A 186 -11.96 -9.52 -10.99
C SER A 186 -11.28 -8.40 -10.21
N ILE A 187 -11.37 -7.20 -10.75
CA ILE A 187 -11.15 -5.95 -10.04
C ILE A 187 -12.51 -5.34 -9.73
N VAL A 188 -12.67 -4.84 -8.53
CA VAL A 188 -13.85 -4.08 -8.12
C VAL A 188 -13.47 -2.65 -7.80
N CYS A 189 -14.41 -1.75 -8.06
CA CYS A 189 -14.29 -0.32 -7.80
C CYS A 189 -15.45 0.13 -6.94
N TYR A 190 -15.14 0.80 -5.84
CA TYR A 190 -16.13 1.42 -4.97
C TYR A 190 -15.94 2.93 -4.94
N SER A 191 -17.07 3.64 -4.76
CA SER A 191 -17.07 5.07 -4.50
C SER A 191 -16.45 5.37 -3.14
N THR A 192 -15.65 6.44 -3.05
CA THR A 192 -15.19 6.98 -1.76
C THR A 192 -16.24 7.89 -1.10
N GLN A 193 -17.31 8.20 -1.82
CA GLN A 193 -18.39 9.08 -1.37
C GLN A 193 -19.45 8.31 -0.57
N GLY A 194 -20.12 9.01 0.35
CA GLY A 194 -21.25 8.48 1.12
C GLY A 194 -20.84 7.54 2.26
N ASP A 195 -21.83 7.15 3.08
CA ASP A 195 -21.65 6.37 4.32
C ASP A 195 -22.13 4.92 4.18
N LYS A 196 -22.26 4.45 2.95
CA LYS A 196 -22.60 3.06 2.60
C LYS A 196 -21.68 2.58 1.47
N PRO A 197 -21.36 1.28 1.41
CA PRO A 197 -20.58 0.74 0.31
C PRO A 197 -21.37 0.89 -1.00
N HIS A 198 -20.75 1.54 -1.99
CA HIS A 198 -21.34 1.73 -3.32
C HIS A 198 -20.35 1.26 -4.38
N GLN A 199 -20.60 0.06 -4.90
CA GLN A 199 -19.81 -0.49 -6.00
C GLN A 199 -20.19 0.20 -7.31
N LEU A 200 -19.20 0.79 -7.96
CA LEU A 200 -19.38 1.49 -9.25
C LEU A 200 -19.29 0.52 -10.43
N TRP A 201 -18.34 -0.40 -10.38
CA TRP A 201 -18.17 -1.45 -11.38
C TRP A 201 -17.39 -2.64 -10.83
N SER A 202 -17.49 -3.77 -11.53
CA SER A 202 -16.66 -4.96 -11.38
C SER A 202 -16.21 -5.40 -12.77
N SER A 203 -14.93 -5.71 -12.94
CA SER A 203 -14.35 -6.08 -14.24
C SER A 203 -13.63 -7.42 -14.12
N ASN A 204 -14.02 -8.39 -14.94
CA ASN A 204 -13.32 -9.66 -15.04
C ASN A 204 -12.04 -9.50 -15.86
N VAL A 205 -10.90 -9.72 -15.23
CA VAL A 205 -9.57 -9.64 -15.85
C VAL A 205 -9.06 -11.03 -16.25
N GLY A 206 -9.60 -12.10 -15.67
CA GLY A 206 -9.25 -13.47 -16.00
C GLY A 206 -7.91 -13.93 -15.46
N PHE A 207 -7.55 -13.55 -14.22
CA PHE A 207 -6.28 -13.95 -13.59
C PHE A 207 -6.38 -15.19 -12.72
N GLY A 208 -7.56 -15.75 -12.52
CA GLY A 208 -7.79 -16.90 -11.67
C GLY A 208 -7.84 -16.58 -10.18
N TYR A 209 -7.54 -17.59 -9.35
CA TYR A 209 -7.45 -17.40 -7.90
C TYR A 209 -6.23 -16.58 -7.51
N GLU A 210 -6.45 -15.45 -6.85
CA GLU A 210 -5.42 -14.47 -6.54
C GLU A 210 -5.54 -13.96 -5.09
N HIS A 211 -4.41 -13.85 -4.39
CA HIS A 211 -4.35 -13.27 -3.05
C HIS A 211 -3.03 -12.55 -2.75
N ALA A 212 -2.24 -12.21 -3.78
CA ALA A 212 -0.97 -11.51 -3.58
C ALA A 212 -1.20 -10.01 -3.31
N PRO A 213 -0.43 -9.40 -2.40
CA PRO A 213 -0.58 -8.01 -1.99
C PRO A 213 0.09 -7.03 -2.98
N SER A 214 -0.22 -7.14 -4.29
CA SER A 214 0.17 -6.14 -5.28
C SER A 214 -0.94 -5.12 -5.45
N MET A 215 -0.64 -3.86 -5.11
CA MET A 215 -1.63 -2.78 -5.07
C MET A 215 -1.99 -2.30 -6.48
N GLN A 216 -3.21 -1.76 -6.63
CA GLN A 216 -3.64 -1.09 -7.85
C GLN A 216 -3.12 0.35 -7.83
N VAL A 217 -2.55 0.80 -8.94
CA VAL A 217 -1.97 2.13 -9.08
C VAL A 217 -2.58 2.83 -10.29
N GLU A 218 -3.10 4.04 -10.11
CA GLU A 218 -3.60 4.86 -11.20
C GLU A 218 -2.58 5.93 -11.61
N LYS A 219 -2.37 6.08 -12.91
CA LYS A 219 -1.50 7.12 -13.49
C LYS A 219 -2.05 7.55 -14.85
N ASP A 220 -2.17 8.85 -15.05
CA ASP A 220 -2.57 9.48 -16.31
C ASP A 220 -3.83 8.85 -16.95
N GLY A 221 -4.87 8.59 -16.11
CA GLY A 221 -6.14 8.03 -16.54
C GLY A 221 -6.11 6.54 -16.88
N VAL A 222 -5.13 5.79 -16.39
CA VAL A 222 -5.05 4.33 -16.52
C VAL A 222 -4.79 3.70 -15.15
N MET A 223 -5.56 2.69 -14.78
CA MET A 223 -5.34 1.88 -13.58
C MET A 223 -4.56 0.63 -13.95
N PHE A 224 -3.42 0.42 -13.29
CA PHE A 224 -2.54 -0.72 -13.47
C PHE A 224 -2.65 -1.68 -12.29
N GLY A 225 -2.50 -2.96 -12.57
CA GLY A 225 -2.42 -4.00 -11.55
C GLY A 225 -1.54 -5.16 -11.98
N SER A 226 -1.18 -5.99 -11.02
CA SER A 226 -0.35 -7.17 -11.23
C SER A 226 -0.79 -8.35 -10.37
N THR A 227 -0.30 -9.55 -10.67
CA THR A 227 -0.70 -10.79 -10.03
C THR A 227 0.49 -11.66 -9.61
N LYS A 228 0.22 -12.62 -8.72
CA LYS A 228 1.19 -13.66 -8.34
C LYS A 228 1.57 -14.58 -9.50
N GLY A 229 0.71 -14.68 -10.50
CA GLY A 229 0.92 -15.53 -11.68
C GLY A 229 1.66 -14.85 -12.83
N GLY A 230 2.21 -13.64 -12.63
CA GLY A 230 2.98 -12.96 -13.66
C GLY A 230 2.16 -12.14 -14.66
N LEU A 231 0.88 -11.91 -14.41
CA LEU A 231 0.06 -11.05 -15.25
C LEU A 231 0.19 -9.59 -14.80
N ILE A 232 0.42 -8.67 -15.75
CA ILE A 232 0.24 -7.23 -15.60
C ILE A 232 -0.93 -6.82 -16.49
N PHE A 233 -1.76 -5.92 -16.01
CA PHE A 233 -2.95 -5.48 -16.73
C PHE A 233 -3.22 -3.99 -16.51
N ALA A 234 -3.96 -3.41 -17.45
CA ALA A 234 -4.44 -2.04 -17.36
C ALA A 234 -5.94 -1.95 -17.63
N LEU A 235 -6.61 -1.11 -16.86
CA LEU A 235 -8.04 -0.85 -16.95
C LEU A 235 -8.32 0.64 -17.09
N GLU A 236 -9.44 0.96 -17.73
CA GLU A 236 -10.00 2.30 -17.70
C GLU A 236 -10.62 2.57 -16.30
N PRO A 237 -10.21 3.61 -15.58
CA PRO A 237 -10.63 3.84 -14.20
C PRO A 237 -12.14 4.07 -14.01
N LEU A 238 -12.82 4.64 -15.01
CA LEU A 238 -14.23 5.01 -14.90
C LEU A 238 -15.19 3.83 -15.13
N THR A 239 -14.85 2.92 -16.04
CA THR A 239 -15.73 1.83 -16.47
C THR A 239 -15.24 0.45 -16.09
N GLY A 240 -13.96 0.31 -15.74
CA GLY A 240 -13.32 -0.97 -15.54
C GLY A 240 -13.00 -1.73 -16.85
N LYS A 241 -13.16 -1.10 -18.03
CA LYS A 241 -12.82 -1.73 -19.31
C LYS A 241 -11.35 -2.14 -19.32
N VAL A 242 -11.08 -3.41 -19.62
CA VAL A 242 -9.71 -3.91 -19.79
C VAL A 242 -9.12 -3.28 -21.06
N LEU A 243 -8.03 -2.52 -20.91
CA LEU A 243 -7.32 -1.90 -22.01
C LEU A 243 -6.31 -2.88 -22.62
N TRP A 244 -5.53 -3.52 -21.78
CA TRP A 244 -4.59 -4.56 -22.19
C TRP A 244 -4.21 -5.47 -21.02
N LYS A 245 -3.62 -6.63 -21.39
CA LYS A 245 -3.03 -7.61 -20.45
C LYS A 245 -1.74 -8.13 -21.06
N TYR A 246 -0.72 -8.32 -20.22
CA TYR A 246 0.54 -8.92 -20.62
C TYR A 246 1.05 -9.87 -19.56
N LYS A 247 1.44 -11.07 -19.94
CA LYS A 247 1.96 -12.08 -19.03
C LYS A 247 3.47 -12.19 -19.14
N ILE A 248 4.16 -11.98 -17.99
CA ILE A 248 5.60 -12.05 -17.84
C ILE A 248 5.98 -13.35 -17.16
N GLY A 249 6.03 -14.46 -17.64
CA GLY A 249 6.34 -15.69 -16.91
C GLY A 249 5.26 -16.11 -15.90
N ASN A 250 5.66 -16.77 -14.83
CA ASN A 250 4.78 -17.36 -13.80
C ASN A 250 5.17 -16.95 -12.37
N SER A 251 5.94 -15.88 -12.22
CA SER A 251 6.37 -15.38 -10.91
C SER A 251 5.49 -14.25 -10.43
N LEU A 252 5.44 -14.07 -9.12
CA LEU A 252 4.74 -12.94 -8.51
C LEU A 252 5.36 -11.63 -9.01
N ILE A 253 4.51 -10.75 -9.54
CA ILE A 253 4.85 -9.37 -9.85
C ILE A 253 4.49 -8.50 -8.66
N ASN A 254 5.45 -7.73 -8.16
CA ASN A 254 5.23 -6.74 -7.12
C ASN A 254 4.29 -5.62 -7.61
N THR A 255 3.91 -4.71 -6.71
CA THR A 255 3.18 -3.51 -7.13
C THR A 255 3.96 -2.80 -8.22
N VAL A 256 3.33 -2.62 -9.35
CA VAL A 256 3.95 -1.97 -10.53
C VAL A 256 4.08 -0.46 -10.32
N VAL A 257 5.06 0.15 -10.98
CA VAL A 257 5.32 1.59 -10.90
C VAL A 257 5.06 2.22 -12.26
N PRO A 258 3.86 2.82 -12.49
CA PRO A 258 3.58 3.51 -13.74
C PRO A 258 4.44 4.77 -13.87
N ILE A 259 5.08 4.95 -15.02
CA ILE A 259 5.80 6.18 -15.40
C ILE A 259 4.81 7.16 -16.03
N ASN A 260 3.98 6.66 -16.92
CA ASN A 260 2.89 7.38 -17.59
C ASN A 260 1.81 6.38 -18.04
N ARG A 261 0.78 6.84 -18.78
CA ARG A 261 -0.31 5.98 -19.26
C ARG A 261 0.14 4.82 -20.17
N HIS A 262 1.31 4.89 -20.77
CA HIS A 262 1.82 3.92 -21.73
C HIS A 262 3.01 3.10 -21.24
N GLN A 263 3.60 3.45 -20.11
CA GLN A 263 4.82 2.84 -19.60
C GLN A 263 4.70 2.48 -18.12
N VAL A 264 5.07 1.25 -17.78
CA VAL A 264 5.04 0.74 -16.41
C VAL A 264 6.29 -0.08 -16.11
N LEU A 265 6.96 0.26 -15.02
CA LEU A 265 8.06 -0.54 -14.46
C LEU A 265 7.48 -1.69 -13.65
N PHE A 266 8.11 -2.85 -13.72
CA PHE A 266 7.77 -4.00 -12.90
C PHE A 266 9.03 -4.67 -12.32
N THR A 267 8.83 -5.38 -11.22
CA THR A 267 9.80 -6.32 -10.65
C THR A 267 9.08 -7.62 -10.30
N ALA A 268 9.71 -8.74 -10.57
CA ALA A 268 9.20 -10.07 -10.25
C ALA A 268 10.05 -10.75 -9.17
N THR A 269 9.45 -11.66 -8.42
CA THR A 269 10.18 -12.45 -7.39
C THR A 269 11.19 -13.43 -7.99
N SER A 270 11.11 -13.70 -9.29
CA SER A 270 12.14 -14.44 -10.07
C SER A 270 13.41 -13.63 -10.32
N GLY A 271 13.44 -12.33 -9.94
CA GLY A 271 14.57 -11.42 -10.17
C GLY A 271 14.46 -10.61 -11.47
N GLU A 272 13.43 -10.81 -12.26
CA GLU A 272 13.21 -10.03 -13.48
C GLU A 272 12.76 -8.60 -13.12
N THR A 273 13.32 -7.63 -13.83
CA THR A 273 12.96 -6.22 -13.77
C THR A 273 12.89 -5.68 -15.18
N GLY A 274 11.87 -4.92 -15.49
CA GLY A 274 11.71 -4.39 -16.83
C GLY A 274 10.73 -3.23 -16.92
N LEU A 275 10.72 -2.61 -18.09
CA LEU A 275 9.77 -1.59 -18.52
C LEU A 275 8.88 -2.20 -19.59
N LEU A 276 7.57 -2.23 -19.32
CA LEU A 276 6.57 -2.50 -20.36
C LEU A 276 6.13 -1.19 -20.98
N GLU A 277 6.10 -1.17 -22.31
CA GLU A 277 5.52 -0.10 -23.11
C GLU A 277 4.32 -0.62 -23.87
N TRP A 278 3.19 0.04 -23.70
CA TRP A 278 1.96 -0.27 -24.40
C TRP A 278 1.68 0.79 -25.47
N LYS A 279 1.26 0.32 -26.64
CA LYS A 279 0.81 1.17 -27.75
C LYS A 279 -0.67 0.90 -28.01
N GLU A 280 -1.44 1.96 -28.16
CA GLU A 280 -2.84 1.82 -28.59
C GLU A 280 -2.88 1.12 -29.96
N PRO A 281 -3.84 0.20 -30.17
CA PRO A 281 -4.04 -0.35 -31.50
C PRO A 281 -4.23 0.79 -32.49
N LYS A 282 -3.57 0.74 -33.64
CA LYS A 282 -3.88 1.66 -34.73
C LYS A 282 -5.30 1.36 -35.20
N GLU A 283 -6.15 2.39 -35.19
CA GLU A 283 -7.49 2.34 -35.81
C GLU A 283 -7.43 1.94 -37.30
#